data_bfe956c82066b21de88416be61b86438
#
_entry.id   bfe956c82066b21de88416be61b86438
#
_cell.length_a   1.000
_cell.length_b   1.000
_cell.length_c   1.000
_cell.angle_alpha   90.00
_cell.angle_beta   90.00
_cell.angle_gamma   90.00
#
_symmetry.space_group_name_H-M   'P 1'
#
loop_
_entity.id
_entity.type
_entity.pdbx_description
1 polymer ?
#
loop_
_entity_poly.entity_id
_entity_poly.type
_entity_poly.pdbx_seq_one_letter_code
_entity_poly.pdbx_strand_id
1 'polypeptide(L)'
;MKFTRHSKYLKNPFIVFLVAVISFAIAIVIIFRLLDVSAFKDAVRQAGNEPLGVCFALGAFMVAFFLRAIAWKKVLPSISLHQSIAGIHLSLGANHVLPFRLGEPFRVVSIIRRSSTSLDAATASTLTLRSADVLCVIVIGVAIAPAAFANLLGWLGWMLIGVVGVICLLSINWLKKIVKSNDAVKLPGPVAISLSAAAWLLESILVWQCAQWAGLNASWSDALLVTTVAVAAQIAAIAPGGFGTYEAAAVAAYVALGYEADAALVAALTAHALKTSYSLVAGGVAVFTPKPNLLGRIRLQKISEMDPEGPPIKNPILLFLPAFNEEEAVADCIQRVPKNVCGLPVECLVIDDGSTDSTAAVASAAGAEVLSLEQNRGLGAAVRVGMSEGVKRKASAVVFADADGEYPPEELQNLVEPILTGHADYVVGSRFLGDIEFMRPHRRFGNLVLTRILSLIARRKITDGQSGYRAFSPRAAQAAEIIHDFNYAQVITLDLLAKGYIYLEVPISYHFRTTGESFIKLFP
;
A
#
# COMPACT_ATOMS: atom_id res chain seq x y z
N MET A 1 -23.69 -27.21 14.56
CA MET A 1 -22.43 -27.52 15.23
C MET A 1 -21.40 -26.45 14.87
N LYS A 2 -20.78 -25.83 15.86
CA LYS A 2 -20.07 -24.54 15.82
C LYS A 2 -18.78 -24.56 14.97
N PHE A 3 -18.76 -23.87 13.84
CA PHE A 3 -17.54 -23.60 13.05
C PHE A 3 -17.35 -22.11 12.72
N THR A 4 -17.77 -21.19 13.59
CA THR A 4 -17.80 -19.75 13.29
C THR A 4 -16.85 -18.87 14.15
N ARG A 5 -15.88 -19.46 14.88
CA ARG A 5 -15.03 -18.68 15.80
C ARG A 5 -13.60 -18.38 15.30
N HIS A 6 -13.09 -19.04 14.24
CA HIS A 6 -11.69 -18.85 13.78
C HIS A 6 -11.50 -17.78 12.69
N SER A 7 -12.59 -17.26 12.11
CA SER A 7 -12.52 -16.28 11.02
C SER A 7 -12.26 -14.82 11.47
N LYS A 8 -12.40 -14.49 12.75
CA LYS A 8 -12.23 -13.11 13.24
C LYS A 8 -10.77 -12.64 13.33
N TYR A 9 -9.83 -13.54 13.60
CA TYR A 9 -8.41 -13.20 13.79
C TYR A 9 -7.67 -12.89 12.48
N LEU A 10 -8.06 -13.53 11.38
CA LEU A 10 -7.47 -13.28 10.05
C LEU A 10 -7.93 -11.96 9.39
N LYS A 11 -8.94 -11.28 9.95
CA LYS A 11 -9.41 -9.98 9.45
C LYS A 11 -8.66 -8.77 10.02
N ASN A 12 -7.81 -8.97 11.03
CA ASN A 12 -7.04 -7.88 11.61
C ASN A 12 -5.70 -7.71 10.86
N PRO A 13 -5.49 -6.62 10.10
CA PRO A 13 -4.27 -6.40 9.31
C PRO A 13 -3.00 -6.37 10.17
N PHE A 14 -3.11 -6.02 11.45
CA PHE A 14 -1.99 -6.02 12.38
C PHE A 14 -1.55 -7.44 12.74
N ILE A 15 -2.50 -8.37 13.00
CA ILE A 15 -2.19 -9.78 13.27
C ILE A 15 -1.55 -10.42 12.05
N VAL A 16 -2.07 -10.12 10.88
CA VAL A 16 -1.54 -10.59 9.59
C VAL A 16 -0.11 -10.09 9.37
N PHE A 17 0.17 -8.82 9.64
CA PHE A 17 1.51 -8.24 9.58
C PHE A 17 2.45 -8.86 10.63
N LEU A 18 1.98 -9.02 11.86
CA LEU A 18 2.76 -9.63 12.95
C LEU A 18 3.13 -11.09 12.62
N VAL A 19 2.19 -11.88 12.08
CA VAL A 19 2.45 -13.26 11.63
C VAL A 19 3.51 -13.28 10.53
N ALA A 20 3.46 -12.34 9.57
CA ALA A 20 4.46 -12.24 8.51
C ALA A 20 5.85 -11.90 9.07
N VAL A 21 5.96 -10.95 10.00
CA VAL A 21 7.22 -10.56 10.66
C VAL A 21 7.77 -11.73 11.49
N ILE A 22 6.93 -12.41 12.26
CA ILE A 22 7.34 -13.57 13.06
C ILE A 22 7.80 -14.71 12.14
N SER A 23 7.05 -15.01 11.08
CA SER A 23 7.42 -16.06 10.11
C SER A 23 8.76 -15.73 9.42
N PHE A 24 8.99 -14.46 9.09
CA PHE A 24 10.25 -14.01 8.53
C PHE A 24 11.41 -14.16 9.52
N ALA A 25 11.21 -13.75 10.78
CA ALA A 25 12.22 -13.89 11.83
C ALA A 25 12.56 -15.37 12.11
N ILE A 26 11.56 -16.24 12.18
CA ILE A 26 11.75 -17.68 12.35
C ILE A 26 12.55 -18.25 11.17
N ALA A 27 12.18 -17.90 9.93
CA ALA A 27 12.90 -18.34 8.73
C ALA A 27 14.37 -17.92 8.76
N ILE A 28 14.66 -16.67 9.12
CA ILE A 28 16.03 -16.18 9.30
C ILE A 28 16.80 -17.01 10.33
N VAL A 29 16.22 -17.25 11.52
CA VAL A 29 16.88 -18.03 12.58
C VAL A 29 17.17 -19.47 12.12
N ILE A 30 16.23 -20.12 11.45
CA ILE A 30 16.40 -21.47 10.92
C ILE A 30 17.50 -21.49 9.87
N ILE A 31 17.47 -20.55 8.91
CA ILE A 31 18.50 -20.44 7.87
C ILE A 31 19.88 -20.24 8.47
N PHE A 32 20.04 -19.32 9.44
CA PHE A 32 21.33 -19.08 10.10
C PHE A 32 21.82 -20.30 10.91
N ARG A 33 20.91 -21.15 11.39
CA ARG A 33 21.27 -22.36 12.11
C ARG A 33 21.72 -23.52 11.19
N LEU A 34 21.17 -23.55 9.98
CA LEU A 34 21.43 -24.60 9.00
C LEU A 34 22.51 -24.22 7.98
N LEU A 35 22.82 -22.92 7.84
CA LEU A 35 23.75 -22.43 6.84
C LEU A 35 25.21 -22.71 7.23
N ASP A 36 25.94 -23.42 6.38
CA ASP A 36 27.39 -23.39 6.40
C ASP A 36 27.87 -22.05 5.86
N VAL A 37 28.27 -21.17 6.80
CA VAL A 37 28.72 -19.80 6.47
C VAL A 37 30.00 -19.83 5.63
N SER A 38 30.87 -20.86 5.79
CA SER A 38 32.08 -20.99 4.99
C SER A 38 31.77 -21.34 3.55
N ALA A 39 30.93 -22.33 3.32
CA ALA A 39 30.48 -22.72 1.99
C ALA A 39 29.72 -21.57 1.28
N PHE A 40 28.90 -20.81 2.01
CA PHE A 40 28.23 -19.63 1.43
C PHE A 40 29.23 -18.53 1.03
N LYS A 41 30.25 -18.26 1.87
CA LYS A 41 31.30 -17.30 1.52
C LYS A 41 32.10 -17.74 0.30
N ASP A 42 32.36 -19.04 0.17
CA ASP A 42 33.09 -19.58 -0.96
C ASP A 42 32.27 -19.48 -2.25
N ALA A 43 30.95 -19.76 -2.21
CA ALA A 43 30.07 -19.54 -3.34
C ALA A 43 30.02 -18.06 -3.78
N VAL A 44 29.94 -17.13 -2.82
CA VAL A 44 29.99 -15.68 -3.10
C VAL A 44 31.32 -15.27 -3.70
N ARG A 45 32.44 -15.82 -3.19
CA ARG A 45 33.80 -15.56 -3.73
C ARG A 45 33.93 -16.10 -5.15
N GLN A 46 33.42 -17.31 -5.41
CA GLN A 46 33.43 -17.91 -6.75
C GLN A 46 32.62 -17.06 -7.73
N ALA A 47 31.41 -16.61 -7.34
CA ALA A 47 30.64 -15.68 -8.14
C ALA A 47 31.40 -14.37 -8.42
N GLY A 48 32.10 -13.82 -7.41
CA GLY A 48 32.95 -12.64 -7.59
C GLY A 48 34.13 -12.83 -8.53
N ASN A 49 34.67 -14.04 -8.61
CA ASN A 49 35.77 -14.41 -9.54
C ASN A 49 35.26 -14.69 -10.97
N GLU A 50 33.95 -14.87 -11.14
CA GLU A 50 33.30 -15.15 -12.44
C GLU A 50 32.32 -14.02 -12.84
N PRO A 51 32.78 -12.79 -13.07
CA PRO A 51 31.88 -11.66 -13.36
C PRO A 51 31.03 -11.88 -14.63
N LEU A 52 31.55 -12.61 -15.61
CA LEU A 52 30.78 -12.99 -16.79
C LEU A 52 29.63 -13.94 -16.46
N GLY A 53 29.82 -14.88 -15.53
CA GLY A 53 28.76 -15.77 -15.03
C GLY A 53 27.67 -14.99 -14.32
N VAL A 54 28.04 -14.01 -13.48
CA VAL A 54 27.10 -13.11 -12.80
C VAL A 54 26.32 -12.26 -13.81
N CYS A 55 26.99 -11.67 -14.79
CA CYS A 55 26.34 -10.90 -15.86
C CYS A 55 25.40 -11.76 -16.71
N PHE A 56 25.79 -12.99 -17.02
CA PHE A 56 24.96 -13.93 -17.77
C PHE A 56 23.69 -14.32 -16.99
N ALA A 57 23.83 -14.69 -15.71
CA ALA A 57 22.72 -15.07 -14.84
C ALA A 57 21.73 -13.92 -14.64
N LEU A 58 22.24 -12.72 -14.27
CA LEU A 58 21.41 -11.54 -14.10
C LEU A 58 20.82 -11.04 -15.42
N GLY A 59 21.57 -11.12 -16.51
CA GLY A 59 21.11 -10.79 -17.86
C GLY A 59 19.95 -11.68 -18.31
N ALA A 60 20.06 -12.99 -18.11
CA ALA A 60 19.00 -13.94 -18.39
C ALA A 60 17.74 -13.65 -17.56
N PHE A 61 17.93 -13.35 -16.27
CA PHE A 61 16.84 -12.98 -15.38
C PHE A 61 16.16 -11.67 -15.80
N MET A 62 16.94 -10.66 -16.17
CA MET A 62 16.43 -9.39 -16.71
C MET A 62 15.61 -9.59 -17.98
N VAL A 63 16.12 -10.38 -18.94
CA VAL A 63 15.42 -10.71 -20.19
C VAL A 63 14.14 -11.47 -19.89
N ALA A 64 14.11 -12.39 -18.92
CA ALA A 64 12.91 -13.09 -18.49
C ALA A 64 11.78 -12.11 -18.10
N PHE A 65 12.09 -11.10 -17.29
CA PHE A 65 11.10 -10.10 -16.90
C PHE A 65 10.72 -9.13 -18.04
N PHE A 66 11.63 -8.87 -18.95
CA PHE A 66 11.32 -8.13 -20.17
C PHE A 66 10.35 -8.89 -21.08
N LEU A 67 10.53 -10.21 -21.27
CA LEU A 67 9.59 -11.05 -22.02
C LEU A 67 8.21 -11.08 -21.37
N ARG A 68 8.12 -11.17 -20.03
CA ARG A 68 6.86 -11.06 -19.30
C ARG A 68 6.20 -9.69 -19.52
N ALA A 69 6.97 -8.61 -19.62
CA ALA A 69 6.43 -7.29 -19.92
C ALA A 69 5.85 -7.23 -21.35
N ILE A 70 6.52 -7.82 -22.33
CA ILE A 70 5.98 -7.94 -23.70
C ILE A 70 4.70 -8.79 -23.70
N ALA A 71 4.69 -9.93 -23.00
CA ALA A 71 3.52 -10.78 -22.87
C ALA A 71 2.33 -10.01 -22.28
N TRP A 72 2.56 -9.21 -21.22
CA TRP A 72 1.50 -8.39 -20.64
C TRP A 72 0.98 -7.31 -21.59
N LYS A 73 1.84 -6.65 -22.35
CA LYS A 73 1.41 -5.70 -23.39
C LYS A 73 0.54 -6.37 -24.45
N LYS A 74 0.76 -7.67 -24.77
CA LYS A 74 -0.12 -8.42 -25.70
C LYS A 74 -1.51 -8.65 -25.11
N VAL A 75 -1.60 -8.86 -23.80
CA VAL A 75 -2.87 -9.04 -23.06
C VAL A 75 -3.59 -7.69 -22.84
N LEU A 76 -2.84 -6.60 -22.62
CA LEU A 76 -3.37 -5.24 -22.42
C LEU A 76 -2.73 -4.28 -23.45
N PRO A 77 -3.22 -4.24 -24.70
CA PRO A 77 -2.60 -3.45 -25.77
C PRO A 77 -2.61 -1.94 -25.55
N SER A 78 -3.50 -1.43 -24.71
CA SER A 78 -3.66 0.00 -24.39
C SER A 78 -2.46 0.60 -23.66
N ILE A 79 -1.60 -0.21 -23.02
CA ILE A 79 -0.42 0.27 -22.32
C ILE A 79 0.81 0.30 -23.22
N SER A 80 1.75 1.21 -22.95
CA SER A 80 3.06 1.23 -23.59
C SER A 80 3.97 0.13 -23.03
N LEU A 81 5.00 -0.27 -23.80
CA LEU A 81 5.98 -1.24 -23.33
C LEU A 81 6.72 -0.75 -22.07
N HIS A 82 7.06 0.54 -22.00
CA HIS A 82 7.70 1.13 -20.81
C HIS A 82 6.81 1.06 -19.57
N GLN A 83 5.50 1.29 -19.71
CA GLN A 83 4.54 1.14 -18.61
C GLN A 83 4.42 -0.32 -18.17
N SER A 84 4.43 -1.26 -19.14
CA SER A 84 4.41 -2.68 -18.85
C SER A 84 5.66 -3.14 -18.09
N ILE A 85 6.86 -2.74 -18.55
CA ILE A 85 8.13 -3.04 -17.88
C ILE A 85 8.10 -2.49 -16.44
N ALA A 86 7.70 -1.23 -16.26
CA ALA A 86 7.64 -0.62 -14.96
C ALA A 86 6.63 -1.31 -14.02
N GLY A 87 5.45 -1.70 -14.52
CA GLY A 87 4.45 -2.42 -13.72
C GLY A 87 4.94 -3.78 -13.27
N ILE A 88 5.61 -4.54 -14.14
CA ILE A 88 6.20 -5.84 -13.82
C ILE A 88 7.31 -5.71 -12.76
N HIS A 89 8.26 -4.79 -12.94
CA HIS A 89 9.37 -4.62 -11.99
C HIS A 89 8.92 -4.02 -10.66
N LEU A 90 7.92 -3.14 -10.67
CA LEU A 90 7.32 -2.63 -9.43
C LEU A 90 6.66 -3.76 -8.63
N SER A 91 5.89 -4.63 -9.30
CA SER A 91 5.30 -5.82 -8.67
C SER A 91 6.38 -6.73 -8.10
N LEU A 92 7.45 -6.96 -8.87
CA LEU A 92 8.58 -7.80 -8.45
C LEU A 92 9.25 -7.24 -7.20
N GLY A 93 9.62 -5.96 -7.19
CA GLY A 93 10.23 -5.30 -6.03
C GLY A 93 9.30 -5.27 -4.81
N ALA A 94 8.02 -4.95 -5.02
CA ALA A 94 7.03 -4.94 -3.95
C ALA A 94 6.82 -6.33 -3.31
N ASN A 95 6.89 -7.42 -4.09
CA ASN A 95 6.81 -8.79 -3.56
C ASN A 95 7.98 -9.15 -2.63
N HIS A 96 9.15 -8.52 -2.79
CA HIS A 96 10.30 -8.74 -1.91
C HIS A 96 10.26 -7.91 -0.62
N VAL A 97 9.52 -6.79 -0.63
CA VAL A 97 9.38 -5.91 0.55
C VAL A 97 8.12 -6.22 1.36
N LEU A 98 7.03 -6.55 0.67
CA LEU A 98 5.72 -6.71 1.28
C LEU A 98 5.39 -8.20 1.53
N PRO A 99 4.70 -8.51 2.64
CA PRO A 99 4.20 -9.86 2.90
C PRO A 99 3.06 -10.22 1.95
N PHE A 100 2.68 -11.51 1.90
CA PHE A 100 1.53 -12.04 1.15
C PHE A 100 1.56 -11.75 -0.36
N ARG A 101 2.74 -11.50 -0.93
CA ARG A 101 2.89 -11.20 -2.37
C ARG A 101 2.00 -10.06 -2.86
N LEU A 102 1.89 -9.01 -2.06
CA LEU A 102 1.11 -7.81 -2.39
C LEU A 102 1.65 -7.00 -3.58
N GLY A 103 2.65 -7.49 -4.28
CA GLY A 103 3.18 -6.84 -5.48
C GLY A 103 2.19 -6.77 -6.65
N GLU A 104 1.29 -7.76 -6.80
CA GLU A 104 0.30 -7.73 -7.90
C GLU A 104 -0.66 -6.53 -7.83
N PRO A 105 -1.20 -6.15 -6.66
CA PRO A 105 -1.89 -4.87 -6.49
C PRO A 105 -1.06 -3.65 -6.92
N PHE A 106 0.24 -3.61 -6.63
CA PHE A 106 1.12 -2.51 -7.06
C PHE A 106 1.29 -2.44 -8.58
N ARG A 107 1.26 -3.59 -9.25
CA ARG A 107 1.23 -3.66 -10.71
C ARG A 107 -0.01 -2.99 -11.27
N VAL A 108 -1.19 -3.28 -10.71
CA VAL A 108 -2.46 -2.65 -11.07
C VAL A 108 -2.40 -1.15 -10.83
N VAL A 109 -1.98 -0.72 -9.64
CA VAL A 109 -1.83 0.70 -9.28
C VAL A 109 -0.86 1.41 -10.23
N SER A 110 0.25 0.77 -10.62
CA SER A 110 1.21 1.34 -11.57
C SER A 110 0.55 1.73 -12.89
N ILE A 111 -0.32 0.88 -13.42
CA ILE A 111 -1.00 1.13 -14.71
C ILE A 111 -2.08 2.18 -14.58
N ILE A 112 -2.94 2.10 -13.59
CA ILE A 112 -3.99 3.10 -13.36
C ILE A 112 -3.41 4.50 -13.22
N ARG A 113 -2.28 4.63 -12.52
CA ARG A 113 -1.62 5.92 -12.33
C ARG A 113 -0.88 6.45 -13.55
N ARG A 114 -0.53 5.58 -14.50
CA ARG A 114 0.33 5.92 -15.65
C ARG A 114 -0.37 5.89 -16.99
N SER A 115 -1.61 5.38 -17.03
CA SER A 115 -2.41 5.29 -18.25
C SER A 115 -3.87 5.61 -17.95
N SER A 116 -4.68 5.73 -19.00
CA SER A 116 -6.15 5.87 -18.90
C SER A 116 -6.87 4.52 -18.73
N THR A 117 -6.15 3.46 -18.38
CA THR A 117 -6.73 2.11 -18.21
C THR A 117 -7.59 2.06 -16.96
N SER A 118 -8.80 1.48 -17.07
CA SER A 118 -9.71 1.29 -15.93
C SER A 118 -9.16 0.28 -14.92
N LEU A 119 -9.63 0.35 -13.69
CA LEU A 119 -9.26 -0.59 -12.61
C LEU A 119 -9.57 -2.03 -13.01
N ASP A 120 -10.74 -2.26 -13.63
CA ASP A 120 -11.19 -3.58 -14.05
C ASP A 120 -10.28 -4.18 -15.13
N ALA A 121 -9.92 -3.38 -16.15
CA ALA A 121 -9.01 -3.81 -17.21
C ALA A 121 -7.60 -4.11 -16.68
N ALA A 122 -7.06 -3.25 -15.80
CA ALA A 122 -5.76 -3.45 -15.18
C ALA A 122 -5.74 -4.73 -14.32
N THR A 123 -6.77 -4.95 -13.52
CA THR A 123 -6.91 -6.13 -12.66
C THR A 123 -7.10 -7.39 -13.49
N ALA A 124 -8.04 -7.39 -14.44
CA ALA A 124 -8.31 -8.52 -15.32
C ALA A 124 -7.07 -8.94 -16.11
N SER A 125 -6.32 -7.99 -16.70
CA SER A 125 -5.10 -8.28 -17.44
C SER A 125 -4.00 -8.88 -16.58
N THR A 126 -3.85 -8.40 -15.34
CA THR A 126 -2.88 -8.90 -14.36
C THR A 126 -3.19 -10.34 -13.99
N LEU A 127 -4.44 -10.65 -13.63
CA LEU A 127 -4.89 -11.99 -13.30
C LEU A 127 -4.75 -12.96 -14.49
N THR A 128 -5.13 -12.50 -15.68
CA THR A 128 -5.05 -13.30 -16.91
C THR A 128 -3.61 -13.73 -17.24
N LEU A 129 -2.67 -12.79 -17.18
CA LEU A 129 -1.27 -13.13 -17.40
C LEU A 129 -0.72 -14.05 -16.30
N ARG A 130 -1.08 -13.79 -15.06
CA ARG A 130 -0.62 -14.61 -13.92
C ARG A 130 -1.10 -16.06 -14.01
N SER A 131 -2.36 -16.28 -14.42
CA SER A 131 -2.88 -17.61 -14.66
C SER A 131 -2.10 -18.34 -15.77
N ALA A 132 -1.76 -17.64 -16.86
CA ALA A 132 -0.93 -18.20 -17.92
C ALA A 132 0.49 -18.54 -17.44
N ASP A 133 1.12 -17.68 -16.66
CA ASP A 133 2.45 -17.93 -16.08
C ASP A 133 2.46 -19.18 -15.19
N VAL A 134 1.46 -19.34 -14.31
CA VAL A 134 1.35 -20.51 -13.43
C VAL A 134 1.14 -21.79 -14.23
N LEU A 135 0.29 -21.76 -15.26
CA LEU A 135 0.12 -22.91 -16.16
C LEU A 135 1.41 -23.29 -16.89
N CYS A 136 2.12 -22.30 -17.42
CA CYS A 136 3.41 -22.54 -18.10
C CYS A 136 4.40 -23.24 -17.17
N VAL A 137 4.56 -22.74 -15.92
CA VAL A 137 5.52 -23.33 -14.98
C VAL A 137 5.19 -24.76 -14.60
N ILE A 138 3.90 -25.06 -14.41
CA ILE A 138 3.46 -26.43 -14.11
C ILE A 138 3.72 -27.37 -15.31
N VAL A 139 3.32 -26.97 -16.51
CA VAL A 139 3.52 -27.77 -17.74
C VAL A 139 5.01 -28.03 -17.97
N ILE A 140 5.85 -27.02 -17.82
CA ILE A 140 7.31 -27.16 -17.96
C ILE A 140 7.86 -28.15 -16.92
N GLY A 141 7.50 -28.00 -15.64
CA GLY A 141 7.97 -28.89 -14.56
C GLY A 141 7.59 -30.37 -14.79
N VAL A 142 6.33 -30.61 -15.17
CA VAL A 142 5.84 -31.96 -15.43
C VAL A 142 6.48 -32.55 -16.71
N ALA A 143 6.71 -31.74 -17.76
CA ALA A 143 7.28 -32.21 -19.03
C ALA A 143 8.77 -32.60 -18.90
N ILE A 144 9.53 -31.89 -18.05
CA ILE A 144 10.99 -32.07 -17.95
C ILE A 144 11.37 -33.21 -17.02
N ALA A 145 10.70 -33.34 -15.87
CA ALA A 145 11.05 -34.32 -14.86
C ALA A 145 9.83 -35.00 -14.23
N PRO A 146 9.01 -35.74 -15.00
CA PRO A 146 7.78 -36.31 -14.48
C PRO A 146 8.00 -37.29 -13.32
N ALA A 147 9.09 -38.07 -13.37
CA ALA A 147 9.44 -39.02 -12.31
C ALA A 147 9.90 -38.32 -11.03
N ALA A 148 10.75 -37.32 -11.14
CA ALA A 148 11.19 -36.53 -9.98
C ALA A 148 10.03 -35.76 -9.34
N PHE A 149 9.11 -35.24 -10.15
CA PHE A 149 7.91 -34.56 -9.68
C PHE A 149 6.96 -35.54 -8.92
N ALA A 150 6.81 -36.77 -9.46
CA ALA A 150 6.04 -37.82 -8.82
C ALA A 150 6.67 -38.30 -7.51
N ASN A 151 8.00 -38.44 -7.47
CA ASN A 151 8.72 -38.88 -6.28
C ASN A 151 8.71 -37.81 -5.16
N LEU A 152 8.81 -36.51 -5.54
CA LEU A 152 8.83 -35.42 -4.58
C LEU A 152 7.50 -35.23 -3.84
N LEU A 153 6.38 -35.40 -4.53
CA LEU A 153 5.04 -35.07 -4.03
C LEU A 153 4.14 -36.32 -3.91
N GLY A 154 4.57 -37.48 -4.40
CA GLY A 154 3.79 -38.69 -4.42
C GLY A 154 2.42 -38.51 -5.09
N TRP A 155 1.44 -39.31 -4.71
CA TRP A 155 0.06 -39.20 -5.23
C TRP A 155 -0.61 -37.86 -4.89
N LEU A 156 -0.25 -37.23 -3.76
CA LEU A 156 -0.71 -35.89 -3.37
C LEU A 156 -0.27 -34.81 -4.37
N GLY A 157 0.92 -34.97 -4.97
CA GLY A 157 1.41 -34.04 -5.99
C GLY A 157 0.58 -34.06 -7.26
N TRP A 158 0.23 -35.26 -7.74
CA TRP A 158 -0.66 -35.41 -8.90
C TRP A 158 -2.05 -34.86 -8.63
N MET A 159 -2.57 -35.05 -7.42
CA MET A 159 -3.85 -34.48 -6.99
C MET A 159 -3.78 -32.94 -6.94
N LEU A 160 -2.71 -32.37 -6.38
CA LEU A 160 -2.49 -30.91 -6.35
C LEU A 160 -2.38 -30.32 -7.76
N ILE A 161 -1.64 -30.97 -8.67
CA ILE A 161 -1.56 -30.56 -10.08
C ILE A 161 -2.95 -30.57 -10.73
N GLY A 162 -3.73 -31.63 -10.49
CA GLY A 162 -5.10 -31.72 -10.96
C GLY A 162 -5.99 -30.59 -10.43
N VAL A 163 -5.93 -30.32 -9.14
CA VAL A 163 -6.67 -29.23 -8.48
C VAL A 163 -6.24 -27.86 -9.03
N VAL A 164 -4.94 -27.60 -9.15
CA VAL A 164 -4.44 -26.34 -9.69
C VAL A 164 -4.82 -26.22 -11.18
N GLY A 165 -4.75 -27.31 -11.95
CA GLY A 165 -5.20 -27.35 -13.33
C GLY A 165 -6.69 -27.01 -13.47
N VAL A 166 -7.55 -27.59 -12.62
CA VAL A 166 -8.98 -27.28 -12.56
C VAL A 166 -9.22 -25.83 -12.17
N ILE A 167 -8.54 -25.32 -11.14
CA ILE A 167 -8.64 -23.91 -10.72
C ILE A 167 -8.21 -22.98 -11.85
N CYS A 168 -7.14 -23.30 -12.58
CA CYS A 168 -6.68 -22.52 -13.74
C CYS A 168 -7.71 -22.55 -14.87
N LEU A 169 -8.31 -23.71 -15.18
CA LEU A 169 -9.35 -23.83 -16.20
C LEU A 169 -10.63 -23.05 -15.82
N LEU A 170 -11.04 -23.15 -14.56
CA LEU A 170 -12.17 -22.36 -14.03
C LEU A 170 -11.87 -20.87 -14.07
N SER A 171 -10.64 -20.48 -13.69
CA SER A 171 -10.18 -19.08 -13.77
C SER A 171 -10.18 -18.56 -15.20
N ILE A 172 -9.72 -19.36 -16.18
CA ILE A 172 -9.78 -19.00 -17.61
C ILE A 172 -11.22 -18.81 -18.07
N ASN A 173 -12.16 -19.67 -17.67
CA ASN A 173 -13.57 -19.52 -18.03
C ASN A 173 -14.23 -18.31 -17.37
N TRP A 174 -13.87 -18.02 -16.11
CA TRP A 174 -14.30 -16.82 -15.42
C TRP A 174 -13.67 -15.55 -16.04
N LEU A 175 -12.37 -15.60 -16.37
CA LEU A 175 -11.66 -14.54 -17.07
C LEU A 175 -12.22 -14.29 -18.47
N LYS A 176 -12.65 -15.35 -19.21
CA LYS A 176 -13.36 -15.18 -20.50
C LYS A 176 -14.64 -14.32 -20.34
N LYS A 177 -15.37 -14.47 -19.23
CA LYS A 177 -16.56 -13.65 -18.97
C LYS A 177 -16.18 -12.18 -18.70
N ILE A 178 -15.12 -11.93 -17.90
CA ILE A 178 -14.63 -10.58 -17.61
C ILE A 178 -14.03 -9.92 -18.87
N VAL A 179 -13.22 -10.66 -19.63
CA VAL A 179 -12.62 -10.16 -20.88
C VAL A 179 -13.71 -9.87 -21.92
N LYS A 180 -14.78 -10.68 -21.97
CA LYS A 180 -15.90 -10.47 -22.89
C LYS A 180 -16.70 -9.20 -22.56
N SER A 181 -16.64 -8.74 -21.30
CA SER A 181 -17.26 -7.48 -20.86
C SER A 181 -16.32 -6.26 -20.98
N ASN A 182 -15.05 -6.45 -21.41
CA ASN A 182 -14.05 -5.40 -21.46
C ASN A 182 -13.15 -5.54 -22.70
N ASP A 183 -13.48 -4.81 -23.76
CA ASP A 183 -12.75 -4.84 -25.05
C ASP A 183 -11.27 -4.45 -24.95
N ALA A 184 -10.86 -3.85 -23.83
CA ALA A 184 -9.48 -3.42 -23.61
C ALA A 184 -8.53 -4.59 -23.26
N VAL A 185 -9.03 -5.76 -22.83
CA VAL A 185 -8.22 -6.89 -22.37
C VAL A 185 -8.37 -8.06 -23.34
N LYS A 186 -7.24 -8.61 -23.77
CA LYS A 186 -7.18 -9.80 -24.66
C LYS A 186 -6.80 -11.04 -23.85
N LEU A 187 -7.32 -12.19 -24.24
CA LEU A 187 -6.82 -13.48 -23.73
C LEU A 187 -5.36 -13.69 -24.20
N PRO A 188 -4.51 -14.37 -23.38
CA PRO A 188 -3.14 -14.66 -23.78
C PRO A 188 -3.15 -15.61 -24.98
N GLY A 189 -2.74 -15.08 -26.12
CA GLY A 189 -2.54 -15.86 -27.34
C GLY A 189 -1.23 -16.67 -27.32
N PRO A 190 -0.96 -17.49 -28.35
CA PRO A 190 0.23 -18.34 -28.40
C PRO A 190 1.54 -17.57 -28.15
N VAL A 191 1.66 -16.37 -28.71
CA VAL A 191 2.85 -15.51 -28.50
C VAL A 191 3.04 -15.14 -27.05
N ALA A 192 1.99 -14.75 -26.33
CA ALA A 192 2.11 -14.38 -24.91
C ALA A 192 2.49 -15.60 -24.06
N ILE A 193 1.93 -16.78 -24.37
CA ILE A 193 2.25 -18.04 -23.70
C ILE A 193 3.70 -18.45 -23.97
N SER A 194 4.18 -18.38 -25.23
CA SER A 194 5.56 -18.69 -25.57
C SER A 194 6.56 -17.74 -24.89
N LEU A 195 6.23 -16.46 -24.80
CA LEU A 195 7.06 -15.48 -24.07
C LEU A 195 7.13 -15.78 -22.56
N SER A 196 6.01 -16.19 -21.96
CA SER A 196 5.98 -16.63 -20.55
C SER A 196 6.80 -17.90 -20.35
N ALA A 197 6.66 -18.88 -21.22
CA ALA A 197 7.46 -20.12 -21.17
C ALA A 197 8.96 -19.83 -21.32
N ALA A 198 9.36 -19.03 -22.30
CA ALA A 198 10.75 -18.61 -22.50
C ALA A 198 11.29 -17.84 -21.27
N ALA A 199 10.46 -17.02 -20.62
CA ALA A 199 10.83 -16.32 -19.40
C ALA A 199 11.16 -17.30 -18.25
N TRP A 200 10.44 -18.41 -18.11
CA TRP A 200 10.74 -19.43 -17.11
C TRP A 200 12.03 -20.18 -17.39
N LEU A 201 12.29 -20.51 -18.67
CA LEU A 201 13.56 -21.12 -19.09
C LEU A 201 14.75 -20.19 -18.77
N LEU A 202 14.63 -18.90 -19.06
CA LEU A 202 15.68 -17.92 -18.76
C LEU A 202 15.85 -17.68 -17.25
N GLU A 203 14.77 -17.69 -16.46
CA GLU A 203 14.87 -17.54 -15.02
C GLU A 203 15.63 -18.70 -14.36
N SER A 204 15.50 -19.93 -14.90
CA SER A 204 16.20 -21.11 -14.39
C SER A 204 17.71 -21.06 -14.62
N ILE A 205 18.21 -20.27 -15.59
CA ILE A 205 19.64 -20.07 -15.84
C ILE A 205 20.32 -19.46 -14.61
N LEU A 206 19.68 -18.48 -13.94
CA LEU A 206 20.20 -17.90 -12.72
C LEU A 206 20.30 -18.95 -11.60
N VAL A 207 19.27 -19.78 -11.44
CA VAL A 207 19.26 -20.86 -10.43
C VAL A 207 20.34 -21.90 -10.75
N TRP A 208 20.50 -22.27 -12.01
CA TRP A 208 21.54 -23.16 -12.47
C TRP A 208 22.95 -22.61 -12.18
N GLN A 209 23.21 -21.36 -12.51
CA GLN A 209 24.51 -20.74 -12.26
C GLN A 209 24.85 -20.69 -10.76
N CYS A 210 23.84 -20.41 -9.92
CA CYS A 210 24.03 -20.42 -8.45
C CYS A 210 24.33 -21.83 -7.92
N ALA A 211 23.73 -22.87 -8.53
CA ALA A 211 24.03 -24.25 -8.19
C ALA A 211 25.49 -24.62 -8.53
N GLN A 212 26.02 -24.14 -9.69
CA GLN A 212 27.43 -24.34 -10.03
C GLN A 212 28.35 -23.69 -8.98
N TRP A 213 28.09 -22.43 -8.60
CA TRP A 213 28.87 -21.73 -7.56
C TRP A 213 28.78 -22.37 -6.17
N ALA A 214 27.70 -23.08 -5.88
CA ALA A 214 27.56 -23.87 -4.64
C ALA A 214 28.20 -25.27 -4.75
N GLY A 215 28.82 -25.62 -5.87
CA GLY A 215 29.47 -26.92 -6.08
C GLY A 215 28.53 -28.10 -6.36
N LEU A 216 27.25 -27.84 -6.64
CA LEU A 216 26.26 -28.91 -6.88
C LEU A 216 26.45 -29.65 -8.21
N ASN A 217 27.12 -29.07 -9.20
CA ASN A 217 27.25 -29.63 -10.55
C ASN A 217 25.90 -30.07 -11.16
N ALA A 218 24.82 -29.35 -10.79
CA ALA A 218 23.49 -29.67 -11.23
C ALA A 218 23.31 -29.43 -12.71
N SER A 219 22.54 -30.28 -13.39
CA SER A 219 22.16 -30.05 -14.78
C SER A 219 21.20 -28.86 -14.89
N TRP A 220 21.12 -28.24 -16.07
CA TRP A 220 20.14 -27.16 -16.30
C TRP A 220 18.70 -27.65 -16.14
N SER A 221 18.38 -28.88 -16.50
CA SER A 221 17.05 -29.48 -16.31
C SER A 221 16.69 -29.61 -14.84
N ASP A 222 17.66 -29.95 -13.98
CA ASP A 222 17.44 -30.02 -12.52
C ASP A 222 17.17 -28.62 -11.96
N ALA A 223 17.97 -27.64 -12.34
CA ALA A 223 17.75 -26.26 -11.93
C ALA A 223 16.40 -25.69 -12.40
N LEU A 224 15.93 -26.11 -13.58
CA LEU A 224 14.61 -25.74 -14.09
C LEU A 224 13.49 -26.39 -13.27
N LEU A 225 13.63 -27.65 -12.87
CA LEU A 225 12.69 -28.31 -11.97
C LEU A 225 12.67 -27.60 -10.60
N VAL A 226 13.85 -27.34 -10.03
CA VAL A 226 13.97 -26.62 -8.76
C VAL A 226 13.34 -25.23 -8.84
N THR A 227 13.54 -24.49 -9.93
CA THR A 227 12.89 -23.19 -10.18
C THR A 227 11.37 -23.33 -10.15
N THR A 228 10.83 -24.37 -10.84
CA THR A 228 9.39 -24.65 -10.89
C THR A 228 8.82 -24.91 -9.50
N VAL A 229 9.45 -25.80 -8.72
CA VAL A 229 8.99 -26.16 -7.37
C VAL A 229 9.09 -24.99 -6.40
N ALA A 230 10.24 -24.28 -6.39
CA ALA A 230 10.46 -23.16 -5.49
C ALA A 230 9.51 -21.99 -5.77
N VAL A 231 9.25 -21.66 -7.04
CA VAL A 231 8.31 -20.60 -7.40
C VAL A 231 6.87 -20.99 -7.13
N ALA A 232 6.51 -22.27 -7.38
CA ALA A 232 5.17 -22.76 -7.03
C ALA A 232 4.92 -22.67 -5.51
N ALA A 233 5.89 -23.06 -4.70
CA ALA A 233 5.81 -22.92 -3.25
C ALA A 233 5.69 -21.48 -2.77
N GLN A 234 6.34 -20.55 -3.46
CA GLN A 234 6.23 -19.12 -3.16
C GLN A 234 4.81 -18.56 -3.34
N ILE A 235 3.91 -19.21 -4.07
CA ILE A 235 2.51 -18.75 -4.21
C ILE A 235 1.82 -18.71 -2.85
N ALA A 236 2.14 -19.65 -1.96
CA ALA A 236 1.61 -19.73 -0.60
C ALA A 236 2.46 -18.99 0.44
N ALA A 237 3.52 -18.28 0.03
CA ALA A 237 4.44 -17.63 0.95
C ALA A 237 3.81 -16.45 1.69
N ILE A 238 3.97 -16.42 3.01
CA ILE A 238 3.51 -15.37 3.90
C ILE A 238 4.60 -14.31 4.10
N ALA A 239 5.85 -14.76 4.23
CA ALA A 239 6.99 -13.89 4.46
C ALA A 239 7.32 -13.01 3.24
N PRO A 240 7.84 -11.78 3.44
CA PRO A 240 8.35 -10.94 2.36
C PRO A 240 9.36 -11.69 1.49
N GLY A 241 9.27 -11.54 0.17
CA GLY A 241 10.13 -12.25 -0.78
C GLY A 241 9.92 -13.75 -0.86
N GLY A 242 9.08 -14.34 0.01
CA GLY A 242 8.97 -15.79 0.14
C GLY A 242 10.12 -16.43 0.93
N PHE A 243 10.81 -15.64 1.77
CA PHE A 243 11.90 -16.11 2.62
C PHE A 243 11.46 -17.32 3.46
N GLY A 244 12.33 -18.32 3.55
CA GLY A 244 12.08 -19.60 4.18
C GLY A 244 11.33 -20.57 3.27
N THR A 245 10.27 -20.13 2.59
CA THR A 245 9.46 -20.98 1.72
C THR A 245 10.20 -21.31 0.42
N TYR A 246 10.88 -20.32 -0.18
CA TYR A 246 11.67 -20.52 -1.39
C TYR A 246 12.82 -21.48 -1.13
N GLU A 247 13.60 -21.24 -0.07
CA GLU A 247 14.77 -22.03 0.28
C GLU A 247 14.37 -23.46 0.62
N ALA A 248 13.35 -23.65 1.46
CA ALA A 248 12.89 -24.99 1.84
C ALA A 248 12.43 -25.81 0.62
N ALA A 249 11.69 -25.18 -0.29
CA ALA A 249 11.22 -25.84 -1.49
C ALA A 249 12.36 -26.14 -2.49
N ALA A 250 13.32 -25.23 -2.63
CA ALA A 250 14.49 -25.44 -3.49
C ALA A 250 15.38 -26.56 -2.95
N VAL A 251 15.67 -26.56 -1.64
CA VAL A 251 16.44 -27.62 -0.97
C VAL A 251 15.73 -28.96 -1.12
N ALA A 252 14.42 -29.03 -0.83
CA ALA A 252 13.65 -30.26 -0.98
C ALA A 252 13.72 -30.81 -2.41
N ALA A 253 13.64 -29.94 -3.42
CA ALA A 253 13.73 -30.34 -4.81
C ALA A 253 15.14 -30.86 -5.17
N TYR A 254 16.20 -30.18 -4.74
CA TYR A 254 17.57 -30.66 -4.96
C TYR A 254 17.85 -32.01 -4.26
N VAL A 255 17.41 -32.15 -3.00
CA VAL A 255 17.56 -33.41 -2.24
C VAL A 255 16.81 -34.55 -2.91
N ALA A 256 15.60 -34.31 -3.44
CA ALA A 256 14.85 -35.30 -4.18
C ALA A 256 15.53 -35.74 -5.51
N LEU A 257 16.40 -34.88 -6.04
CA LEU A 257 17.26 -35.18 -7.19
C LEU A 257 18.57 -35.87 -6.80
N GLY A 258 18.82 -36.07 -5.49
CA GLY A 258 20.02 -36.76 -4.99
C GLY A 258 21.18 -35.82 -4.64
N TYR A 259 20.98 -34.51 -4.59
CA TYR A 259 22.00 -33.53 -4.21
C TYR A 259 22.04 -33.35 -2.68
N GLU A 260 23.21 -32.93 -2.16
CA GLU A 260 23.40 -32.68 -0.75
C GLU A 260 22.63 -31.44 -0.25
N ALA A 261 22.04 -31.54 0.96
CA ALA A 261 21.17 -30.50 1.49
C ALA A 261 21.92 -29.18 1.79
N ASP A 262 23.14 -29.26 2.29
CA ASP A 262 23.93 -28.08 2.67
C ASP A 262 24.30 -27.25 1.43
N ALA A 263 24.83 -27.91 0.39
CA ALA A 263 25.15 -27.24 -0.86
C ALA A 263 23.87 -26.74 -1.59
N ALA A 264 22.77 -27.47 -1.49
CA ALA A 264 21.44 -27.04 -1.99
C ALA A 264 20.94 -25.78 -1.29
N LEU A 265 21.14 -25.66 0.03
CA LEU A 265 20.78 -24.45 0.79
C LEU A 265 21.64 -23.25 0.36
N VAL A 266 22.95 -23.44 0.17
CA VAL A 266 23.85 -22.42 -0.35
C VAL A 266 23.43 -21.93 -1.73
N ALA A 267 23.09 -22.85 -2.64
CA ALA A 267 22.61 -22.54 -3.99
C ALA A 267 21.29 -21.74 -3.94
N ALA A 268 20.34 -22.18 -3.13
CA ALA A 268 19.04 -21.53 -2.97
C ALA A 268 19.18 -20.11 -2.40
N LEU A 269 20.00 -19.92 -1.37
CA LEU A 269 20.26 -18.61 -0.77
C LEU A 269 20.97 -17.65 -1.72
N THR A 270 21.97 -18.13 -2.44
CA THR A 270 22.68 -17.32 -3.45
C THR A 270 21.73 -16.88 -4.56
N ALA A 271 20.90 -17.79 -5.07
CA ALA A 271 19.90 -17.47 -6.08
C ALA A 271 18.87 -16.46 -5.56
N HIS A 272 18.38 -16.65 -4.34
CA HIS A 272 17.41 -15.74 -3.74
C HIS A 272 18.01 -14.35 -3.47
N ALA A 273 19.25 -14.27 -3.01
CA ALA A 273 19.96 -13.00 -2.80
C ALA A 273 20.12 -12.21 -4.11
N LEU A 274 20.52 -12.86 -5.20
CA LEU A 274 20.67 -12.22 -6.51
C LEU A 274 19.30 -11.77 -7.07
N LYS A 275 18.27 -12.62 -7.00
CA LYS A 275 16.90 -12.28 -7.40
C LYS A 275 16.36 -11.10 -6.61
N THR A 276 16.57 -11.09 -5.29
CA THR A 276 16.14 -10.01 -4.39
C THR A 276 16.87 -8.71 -4.72
N SER A 277 18.19 -8.74 -4.87
CA SER A 277 18.98 -7.55 -5.21
C SER A 277 18.53 -6.92 -6.53
N TYR A 278 18.37 -7.73 -7.57
CA TYR A 278 17.83 -7.28 -8.85
C TYR A 278 16.42 -6.68 -8.69
N SER A 279 15.56 -7.38 -7.97
CA SER A 279 14.14 -6.99 -7.80
C SER A 279 13.99 -5.66 -7.09
N LEU A 280 14.80 -5.41 -6.06
CA LEU A 280 14.80 -4.15 -5.31
C LEU A 280 15.33 -2.99 -6.17
N VAL A 281 16.42 -3.20 -6.90
CA VAL A 281 16.98 -2.17 -7.78
C VAL A 281 16.03 -1.85 -8.92
N ALA A 282 15.58 -2.85 -9.66
CA ALA A 282 14.69 -2.67 -10.80
C ALA A 282 13.30 -2.14 -10.38
N GLY A 283 12.76 -2.63 -9.25
CA GLY A 283 11.54 -2.13 -8.64
C GLY A 283 11.67 -0.69 -8.18
N GLY A 284 12.80 -0.33 -7.56
CA GLY A 284 13.11 1.05 -7.18
C GLY A 284 13.17 2.00 -8.39
N VAL A 285 13.85 1.60 -9.46
CA VAL A 285 13.86 2.37 -10.73
C VAL A 285 12.44 2.50 -11.30
N ALA A 286 11.64 1.43 -11.23
CA ALA A 286 10.27 1.42 -11.74
C ALA A 286 9.32 2.36 -10.98
N VAL A 287 9.64 2.77 -9.76
CA VAL A 287 8.88 3.82 -9.04
C VAL A 287 9.00 5.15 -9.76
N PHE A 288 10.18 5.48 -10.29
CA PHE A 288 10.49 6.79 -10.86
C PHE A 288 10.35 6.87 -12.39
N THR A 289 10.34 5.75 -13.09
CA THR A 289 10.25 5.66 -14.56
C THR A 289 9.20 4.65 -15.00
N PRO A 290 8.49 4.83 -16.13
CA PRO A 290 8.42 6.05 -16.96
C PRO A 290 7.62 7.18 -16.30
N LYS A 291 7.66 8.37 -16.91
CA LYS A 291 6.79 9.48 -16.48
C LYS A 291 5.36 9.30 -17.04
N PRO A 292 4.30 9.70 -16.28
CA PRO A 292 4.37 10.17 -14.89
C PRO A 292 4.87 9.06 -13.97
N ASN A 293 5.82 9.38 -13.08
CA ASN A 293 6.33 8.40 -12.12
C ASN A 293 5.21 8.00 -11.13
N LEU A 294 5.41 6.89 -10.39
CA LEU A 294 4.40 6.40 -9.45
C LEU A 294 4.08 7.43 -8.36
N LEU A 295 5.07 8.25 -7.99
CA LEU A 295 4.96 9.38 -7.06
C LEU A 295 4.62 10.70 -7.78
N GLY A 296 4.67 10.74 -9.10
CA GLY A 296 4.75 11.94 -9.93
C GLY A 296 3.45 12.67 -10.21
N ARG A 297 2.30 12.18 -9.73
CA ARG A 297 1.10 13.01 -9.63
C ARG A 297 1.05 13.80 -8.32
N ILE A 298 1.98 13.57 -7.42
CA ILE A 298 2.31 14.53 -6.37
C ILE A 298 3.34 15.52 -6.98
N ARG A 299 3.00 16.15 -8.08
CA ARG A 299 3.58 17.43 -8.40
C ARG A 299 2.96 18.39 -7.39
N LEU A 300 3.78 18.84 -6.46
CA LEU A 300 3.58 20.16 -5.87
C LEU A 300 3.63 21.13 -7.05
N GLN A 301 2.49 21.40 -7.67
CA GLN A 301 2.39 22.47 -8.63
C GLN A 301 2.79 23.70 -7.82
N LYS A 302 3.92 24.35 -8.21
CA LYS A 302 4.10 25.74 -7.82
C LYS A 302 2.87 26.42 -8.38
N ILE A 303 1.93 26.77 -7.51
CA ILE A 303 0.88 27.71 -7.88
C ILE A 303 1.68 28.99 -8.19
N SER A 304 1.71 29.35 -9.44
CA SER A 304 2.10 30.67 -9.90
C SER A 304 1.38 31.68 -9.00
N GLU A 305 2.13 32.66 -8.51
CA GLU A 305 1.69 33.74 -7.67
C GLU A 305 0.21 34.06 -7.93
N MET A 306 -0.59 33.75 -6.90
CA MET A 306 -2.02 33.99 -7.01
C MET A 306 -2.24 35.46 -6.85
N ASP A 307 -3.07 36.01 -7.77
CA ASP A 307 -3.67 37.33 -7.60
C ASP A 307 -4.27 37.41 -6.18
N PRO A 308 -3.77 38.30 -5.32
CA PRO A 308 -4.30 38.48 -3.98
C PRO A 308 -5.66 39.20 -3.96
N GLU A 309 -6.20 39.56 -5.13
CA GLU A 309 -7.44 40.34 -5.24
C GLU A 309 -8.67 39.47 -5.51
N GLY A 310 -9.01 38.59 -4.55
CA GLY A 310 -10.43 38.28 -4.37
C GLY A 310 -11.08 39.42 -3.56
N PRO A 311 -12.37 39.77 -3.80
CA PRO A 311 -13.05 40.77 -2.99
C PRO A 311 -12.99 40.32 -1.52
N PRO A 312 -12.87 41.28 -0.54
CA PRO A 312 -12.84 40.95 0.87
C PRO A 312 -14.08 40.14 1.22
N ILE A 313 -13.87 38.86 1.51
CA ILE A 313 -14.95 37.95 1.84
C ILE A 313 -15.42 38.38 3.23
N LYS A 314 -16.64 38.91 3.33
CA LYS A 314 -17.29 39.37 4.57
C LYS A 314 -18.19 38.30 5.20
N ASN A 315 -18.17 37.10 4.67
CA ASN A 315 -19.01 36.01 5.15
C ASN A 315 -18.47 35.43 6.46
N PRO A 316 -19.30 34.80 7.28
CA PRO A 316 -18.88 34.16 8.50
C PRO A 316 -17.79 33.11 8.28
N ILE A 317 -17.02 32.83 9.32
CA ILE A 317 -16.18 31.64 9.44
C ILE A 317 -17.07 30.51 9.88
N LEU A 318 -17.03 29.35 9.20
CA LEU A 318 -17.70 28.15 9.67
C LEU A 318 -16.72 27.27 10.44
N LEU A 319 -16.94 27.12 11.73
CA LEU A 319 -16.34 26.06 12.53
C LEU A 319 -17.34 24.92 12.65
N PHE A 320 -16.99 23.73 12.15
CA PHE A 320 -17.81 22.56 12.37
C PHE A 320 -17.10 21.52 13.26
N LEU A 321 -17.90 20.87 14.11
CA LEU A 321 -17.47 19.90 15.09
C LEU A 321 -18.11 18.53 14.75
N PRO A 322 -17.38 17.58 14.16
CA PRO A 322 -17.87 16.22 14.05
C PRO A 322 -18.01 15.59 15.42
N ALA A 323 -19.16 15.02 15.73
CA ALA A 323 -19.48 14.45 17.04
C ALA A 323 -20.14 13.08 16.88
N PHE A 324 -19.78 12.13 17.73
CA PHE A 324 -20.46 10.84 17.87
C PHE A 324 -20.35 10.35 19.31
N ASN A 325 -21.46 10.36 20.04
CA ASN A 325 -21.54 10.04 21.47
C ASN A 325 -20.57 10.88 22.32
N GLU A 326 -20.71 12.20 22.21
CA GLU A 326 -19.90 13.21 22.90
C GLU A 326 -20.75 14.12 23.82
N GLU A 327 -21.86 13.60 24.39
CA GLU A 327 -22.78 14.39 25.23
C GLU A 327 -22.11 15.08 26.42
N GLU A 328 -20.99 14.50 26.93
CA GLU A 328 -20.26 15.04 28.07
C GLU A 328 -19.31 16.21 27.70
N ALA A 329 -18.79 16.23 26.45
CA ALA A 329 -17.74 17.17 26.03
C ALA A 329 -18.23 18.27 25.10
N VAL A 330 -19.25 18.01 24.30
CA VAL A 330 -19.67 18.89 23.19
C VAL A 330 -20.12 20.27 23.64
N ALA A 331 -20.79 20.37 24.78
CA ALA A 331 -21.27 21.66 25.32
C ALA A 331 -20.11 22.58 25.70
N ASP A 332 -19.11 22.08 26.41
CA ASP A 332 -17.91 22.85 26.78
C ASP A 332 -17.17 23.34 25.53
N CYS A 333 -16.97 22.46 24.54
CA CYS A 333 -16.36 22.86 23.28
C CYS A 333 -17.11 24.01 22.60
N ILE A 334 -18.46 23.96 22.53
CA ILE A 334 -19.27 24.98 21.88
C ILE A 334 -19.19 26.30 22.63
N GLN A 335 -19.28 26.29 23.97
CA GLN A 335 -19.23 27.49 24.78
C GLN A 335 -17.91 28.26 24.71
N ARG A 336 -16.82 27.54 24.40
CA ARG A 336 -15.46 28.09 24.25
C ARG A 336 -15.18 28.61 22.84
N VAL A 337 -16.08 28.41 21.87
CA VAL A 337 -15.91 28.94 20.51
C VAL A 337 -16.00 30.46 20.52
N PRO A 338 -14.99 31.19 20.03
CA PRO A 338 -15.03 32.64 19.95
C PRO A 338 -16.12 33.10 18.99
N LYS A 339 -16.94 34.10 19.41
CA LYS A 339 -18.03 34.63 18.58
C LYS A 339 -17.53 35.39 17.34
N ASN A 340 -16.33 35.98 17.42
CA ASN A 340 -15.69 36.71 16.31
C ASN A 340 -14.21 36.40 16.28
N VAL A 341 -13.68 36.22 15.07
CA VAL A 341 -12.26 36.01 14.80
C VAL A 341 -11.85 36.86 13.57
N CYS A 342 -10.77 37.62 13.71
CA CYS A 342 -10.28 38.55 12.70
C CYS A 342 -11.37 39.51 12.16
N GLY A 343 -12.31 39.93 13.02
CA GLY A 343 -13.41 40.84 12.68
C GLY A 343 -14.59 40.18 11.94
N LEU A 344 -14.58 38.87 11.77
CA LEU A 344 -15.66 38.09 11.14
C LEU A 344 -16.41 37.25 12.21
N PRO A 345 -17.74 37.13 12.12
CA PRO A 345 -18.51 36.25 12.98
C PRO A 345 -18.15 34.77 12.74
N VAL A 346 -18.24 33.97 13.79
CA VAL A 346 -18.02 32.51 13.74
C VAL A 346 -19.36 31.82 13.92
N GLU A 347 -19.72 30.98 12.94
CA GLU A 347 -20.84 30.04 13.03
C GLU A 347 -20.32 28.69 13.51
N CYS A 348 -20.93 28.15 14.56
CA CYS A 348 -20.61 26.82 15.08
C CYS A 348 -21.68 25.81 14.61
N LEU A 349 -21.24 24.79 13.88
CA LEU A 349 -22.07 23.72 13.35
C LEU A 349 -21.60 22.38 13.92
N VAL A 350 -22.47 21.64 14.58
CA VAL A 350 -22.17 20.26 15.00
C VAL A 350 -22.69 19.29 13.94
N ILE A 351 -21.82 18.42 13.45
CA ILE A 351 -22.19 17.29 12.58
C ILE A 351 -22.29 16.04 13.45
N ASP A 352 -23.50 15.72 13.85
CA ASP A 352 -23.78 14.53 14.65
C ASP A 352 -23.82 13.29 13.74
N ASP A 353 -22.84 12.41 13.87
CA ASP A 353 -22.68 11.21 13.05
C ASP A 353 -23.55 10.04 13.56
N GLY A 354 -24.84 10.32 13.83
CA GLY A 354 -25.82 9.32 14.26
C GLY A 354 -25.58 8.86 15.70
N SER A 355 -25.37 9.77 16.62
CA SER A 355 -25.19 9.49 18.05
C SER A 355 -26.42 8.75 18.63
N THR A 356 -26.16 7.89 19.60
CA THR A 356 -27.19 7.14 20.34
C THR A 356 -27.47 7.72 21.73
N ASP A 357 -26.69 8.71 22.14
CA ASP A 357 -26.81 9.47 23.39
C ASP A 357 -27.47 10.84 23.15
N SER A 358 -27.36 11.77 24.10
CA SER A 358 -27.97 13.09 24.03
C SER A 358 -27.09 14.13 23.28
N THR A 359 -26.06 13.74 22.55
CA THR A 359 -25.08 14.66 21.90
C THR A 359 -25.78 15.78 21.11
N ALA A 360 -26.71 15.44 20.21
CA ALA A 360 -27.39 16.43 19.38
C ALA A 360 -28.22 17.42 20.20
N ALA A 361 -28.94 16.94 21.23
CA ALA A 361 -29.75 17.77 22.11
C ALA A 361 -28.90 18.72 22.94
N VAL A 362 -27.78 18.22 23.50
CA VAL A 362 -26.82 18.99 24.30
C VAL A 362 -26.14 20.06 23.44
N ALA A 363 -25.73 19.73 22.23
CA ALA A 363 -25.12 20.65 21.29
C ALA A 363 -26.08 21.79 20.90
N SER A 364 -27.33 21.48 20.62
CA SER A 364 -28.38 22.48 20.30
C SER A 364 -28.66 23.38 21.51
N ALA A 365 -28.76 22.82 22.72
CA ALA A 365 -28.94 23.58 23.94
C ALA A 365 -27.75 24.50 24.26
N ALA A 366 -26.52 24.13 23.87
CA ALA A 366 -25.33 24.95 24.00
C ALA A 366 -25.25 26.09 22.96
N GLY A 367 -26.18 26.15 22.01
CA GLY A 367 -26.29 27.22 21.00
C GLY A 367 -25.64 26.95 19.65
N ALA A 368 -25.21 25.73 19.36
CA ALA A 368 -24.75 25.36 18.04
C ALA A 368 -25.92 24.96 17.14
N GLU A 369 -25.75 25.19 15.84
CA GLU A 369 -26.56 24.51 14.84
C GLU A 369 -26.16 23.03 14.76
N VAL A 370 -27.15 22.12 14.63
CA VAL A 370 -26.87 20.68 14.59
C VAL A 370 -27.41 20.07 13.30
N LEU A 371 -26.57 19.30 12.62
CA LEU A 371 -26.93 18.48 11.47
C LEU A 371 -26.68 17.02 11.83
N SER A 372 -27.74 16.25 12.06
CA SER A 372 -27.65 14.83 12.42
C SER A 372 -27.76 13.94 11.19
N LEU A 373 -26.90 12.93 11.12
CA LEU A 373 -26.95 11.86 10.13
C LEU A 373 -27.85 10.73 10.64
N GLU A 374 -28.53 10.01 9.74
CA GLU A 374 -29.45 8.93 10.10
C GLU A 374 -28.76 7.76 10.83
N GLN A 375 -27.48 7.55 10.58
CA GLN A 375 -26.67 6.49 11.19
C GLN A 375 -25.20 6.87 11.18
N ASN A 376 -24.42 6.23 12.03
CA ASN A 376 -22.96 6.40 12.06
C ASN A 376 -22.35 5.97 10.71
N ARG A 377 -21.69 6.93 10.05
CA ARG A 377 -21.03 6.76 8.75
C ARG A 377 -19.51 6.95 8.85
N GLY A 378 -19.01 7.29 10.02
CA GLY A 378 -17.60 7.51 10.30
C GLY A 378 -17.15 8.96 10.13
N LEU A 379 -16.10 9.33 10.85
CA LEU A 379 -15.57 10.69 10.94
C LEU A 379 -15.31 11.35 9.58
N GLY A 380 -14.78 10.60 8.60
CA GLY A 380 -14.56 11.13 7.25
C GLY A 380 -15.86 11.51 6.53
N ALA A 381 -16.97 10.82 6.81
CA ALA A 381 -18.28 11.18 6.26
C ALA A 381 -18.79 12.48 6.91
N ALA A 382 -18.69 12.62 8.22
CA ALA A 382 -19.04 13.84 8.94
C ALA A 382 -18.22 15.04 8.47
N VAL A 383 -16.90 14.86 8.25
CA VAL A 383 -16.03 15.92 7.72
C VAL A 383 -16.44 16.32 6.30
N ARG A 384 -16.80 15.38 5.42
CA ARG A 384 -17.33 15.72 4.06
C ARG A 384 -18.60 16.58 4.15
N VAL A 385 -19.50 16.25 5.06
CA VAL A 385 -20.74 17.01 5.26
C VAL A 385 -20.42 18.43 5.75
N GLY A 386 -19.57 18.60 6.76
CA GLY A 386 -19.15 19.91 7.26
C GLY A 386 -18.46 20.76 6.20
N MET A 387 -17.55 20.16 5.42
CA MET A 387 -16.89 20.85 4.30
C MET A 387 -17.91 21.31 3.23
N SER A 388 -18.87 20.44 2.88
CA SER A 388 -19.95 20.79 1.92
C SER A 388 -20.81 21.92 2.41
N GLU A 389 -21.15 21.95 3.72
CA GLU A 389 -21.90 23.04 4.32
C GLU A 389 -21.11 24.35 4.30
N GLY A 390 -19.81 24.31 4.58
CA GLY A 390 -18.95 25.49 4.46
C GLY A 390 -18.92 26.09 3.05
N VAL A 391 -18.83 25.23 2.04
CA VAL A 391 -18.89 25.66 0.63
C VAL A 391 -20.27 26.24 0.26
N LYS A 392 -21.37 25.58 0.68
CA LYS A 392 -22.76 26.06 0.41
C LYS A 392 -23.02 27.44 1.05
N ARG A 393 -22.53 27.66 2.28
CA ARG A 393 -22.66 28.92 3.00
C ARG A 393 -21.69 30.00 2.50
N LYS A 394 -20.80 29.65 1.57
CA LYS A 394 -19.73 30.56 1.09
C LYS A 394 -18.90 31.13 2.24
N ALA A 395 -18.60 30.30 3.25
CA ALA A 395 -17.84 30.71 4.41
C ALA A 395 -16.48 31.30 4.01
N SER A 396 -16.01 32.33 4.74
CA SER A 396 -14.71 32.96 4.50
C SER A 396 -13.54 32.01 4.80
N ALA A 397 -13.71 31.12 5.77
CA ALA A 397 -12.87 29.99 6.07
C ALA A 397 -13.74 28.84 6.60
N VAL A 398 -13.36 27.60 6.28
CA VAL A 398 -14.01 26.40 6.80
C VAL A 398 -13.05 25.71 7.73
N VAL A 399 -13.45 25.53 8.98
CA VAL A 399 -12.58 24.94 10.00
C VAL A 399 -13.27 23.76 10.63
N PHE A 400 -12.52 22.72 10.94
CA PHE A 400 -13.01 21.68 11.82
C PHE A 400 -12.06 21.39 12.98
N ALA A 401 -12.67 21.01 14.11
CA ALA A 401 -12.00 20.48 15.28
C ALA A 401 -12.80 19.30 15.82
N ASP A 402 -12.13 18.35 16.46
CA ASP A 402 -12.82 17.25 17.16
C ASP A 402 -13.62 17.81 18.35
N ALA A 403 -14.81 17.24 18.60
CA ALA A 403 -15.75 17.72 19.63
C ALA A 403 -15.42 17.22 21.06
N ASP A 404 -14.29 16.53 21.23
CA ASP A 404 -13.90 15.82 22.45
C ASP A 404 -13.09 16.66 23.47
N GLY A 405 -12.89 17.96 23.19
CA GLY A 405 -12.17 18.89 24.06
C GLY A 405 -10.65 18.77 23.99
N GLU A 406 -10.07 17.88 23.17
CA GLU A 406 -8.62 17.76 23.01
C GLU A 406 -8.00 19.02 22.37
N TYR A 407 -8.77 19.79 21.58
CA TYR A 407 -8.31 20.99 20.88
C TYR A 407 -9.04 22.24 21.41
N PRO A 408 -8.30 23.30 21.82
CA PRO A 408 -8.90 24.53 22.32
C PRO A 408 -9.52 25.37 21.19
N PRO A 409 -10.87 25.53 21.17
CA PRO A 409 -11.53 26.35 20.15
C PRO A 409 -11.09 27.81 20.16
N GLU A 410 -10.57 28.31 21.28
CA GLU A 410 -10.05 29.67 21.47
C GLU A 410 -8.87 29.97 20.54
N GLU A 411 -8.13 28.96 20.12
CA GLU A 411 -6.98 29.10 19.21
C GLU A 411 -7.40 29.16 17.73
N LEU A 412 -8.69 29.23 17.44
CA LEU A 412 -9.25 29.33 16.09
C LEU A 412 -8.58 30.43 15.25
N GLN A 413 -8.23 31.55 15.87
CA GLN A 413 -7.57 32.66 15.20
C GLN A 413 -6.25 32.24 14.55
N ASN A 414 -5.45 31.43 15.22
CA ASN A 414 -4.15 30.99 14.71
C ASN A 414 -4.27 30.21 13.38
N LEU A 415 -5.37 29.48 13.21
CA LEU A 415 -5.61 28.70 11.98
C LEU A 415 -6.22 29.55 10.87
N VAL A 416 -7.09 30.50 11.22
CA VAL A 416 -7.90 31.26 10.24
C VAL A 416 -7.16 32.47 9.67
N GLU A 417 -6.36 33.15 10.49
CA GLU A 417 -5.64 34.36 10.08
C GLU A 417 -4.77 34.15 8.82
N PRO A 418 -3.97 33.06 8.68
CA PRO A 418 -3.19 32.81 7.47
C PRO A 418 -4.05 32.62 6.22
N ILE A 419 -5.28 32.14 6.38
CA ILE A 419 -6.23 31.94 5.27
C ILE A 419 -6.81 33.28 4.83
N LEU A 420 -7.30 34.08 5.78
CA LEU A 420 -7.93 35.37 5.50
C LEU A 420 -6.93 36.39 4.94
N THR A 421 -5.65 36.26 5.31
CA THR A 421 -4.56 37.09 4.77
C THR A 421 -3.96 36.56 3.47
N GLY A 422 -4.46 35.42 2.94
CA GLY A 422 -3.97 34.83 1.69
C GLY A 422 -2.61 34.14 1.77
N HIS A 423 -2.05 33.96 2.98
CA HIS A 423 -0.75 33.30 3.17
C HIS A 423 -0.85 31.78 3.08
N ALA A 424 -2.04 31.20 3.29
CA ALA A 424 -2.27 29.78 3.20
C ALA A 424 -3.68 29.44 2.67
N ASP A 425 -3.83 28.26 2.11
CA ASP A 425 -5.11 27.68 1.71
C ASP A 425 -5.57 26.58 2.65
N TYR A 426 -4.61 25.91 3.25
CA TYR A 426 -4.82 24.79 4.12
C TYR A 426 -3.88 24.89 5.30
N VAL A 427 -4.44 25.09 6.48
CA VAL A 427 -3.72 25.26 7.73
C VAL A 427 -4.02 24.10 8.67
N VAL A 428 -2.98 23.52 9.24
CA VAL A 428 -3.06 22.44 10.24
C VAL A 428 -2.52 22.95 11.56
N GLY A 429 -3.31 22.83 12.60
CA GLY A 429 -2.86 23.05 13.96
C GLY A 429 -1.94 21.91 14.40
N SER A 430 -0.65 22.18 14.53
CA SER A 430 0.34 21.17 14.91
C SER A 430 0.53 21.14 16.42
N ARG A 431 0.22 19.99 17.02
CA ARG A 431 0.46 19.71 18.44
C ARG A 431 1.96 19.69 18.77
N PHE A 432 2.79 19.23 17.79
CA PHE A 432 4.25 19.13 17.98
C PHE A 432 4.99 20.46 17.80
N LEU A 433 4.32 21.52 17.37
CA LEU A 433 4.82 22.90 17.36
C LEU A 433 4.37 23.71 18.56
N GLY A 434 3.32 23.28 19.24
CA GLY A 434 2.77 23.90 20.43
C GLY A 434 2.96 23.07 21.70
N ASP A 435 2.09 23.27 22.66
CA ASP A 435 2.17 22.65 23.97
C ASP A 435 1.29 21.40 24.06
N ILE A 436 1.90 20.28 24.43
CA ILE A 436 1.20 19.01 24.65
C ILE A 436 1.16 18.74 26.16
N GLU A 437 0.00 18.89 26.77
CA GLU A 437 -0.18 18.60 28.19
C GLU A 437 0.12 17.14 28.51
N PHE A 438 -0.51 16.21 27.78
CA PHE A 438 -0.24 14.79 27.89
C PHE A 438 -0.65 14.06 26.61
N MET A 439 0.22 13.19 26.11
CA MET A 439 -0.08 12.26 25.02
C MET A 439 0.49 10.89 25.34
N ARG A 440 -0.34 9.85 25.27
CA ARG A 440 0.08 8.47 25.54
C ARG A 440 1.28 8.08 24.65
N PRO A 441 2.36 7.48 25.19
CA PRO A 441 3.61 7.22 24.45
C PRO A 441 3.44 6.46 23.13
N HIS A 442 2.56 5.46 23.11
CA HIS A 442 2.26 4.68 21.90
C HIS A 442 1.54 5.52 20.82
N ARG A 443 0.61 6.43 21.21
CA ARG A 443 -0.02 7.40 20.29
C ARG A 443 1.02 8.37 19.73
N ARG A 444 1.89 8.90 20.59
CA ARG A 444 2.97 9.80 20.18
C ARG A 444 3.91 9.14 19.17
N PHE A 445 4.33 7.91 19.46
CA PHE A 445 5.17 7.13 18.54
C PHE A 445 4.48 6.87 17.20
N GLY A 446 3.22 6.38 17.22
CA GLY A 446 2.43 6.14 16.02
C GLY A 446 2.25 7.40 15.16
N ASN A 447 1.92 8.52 15.79
CA ASN A 447 1.76 9.82 15.12
C ASN A 447 3.08 10.27 14.46
N LEU A 448 4.22 10.13 15.15
CA LEU A 448 5.53 10.50 14.61
C LEU A 448 5.90 9.64 13.40
N VAL A 449 5.69 8.33 13.46
CA VAL A 449 5.96 7.40 12.34
C VAL A 449 5.10 7.76 11.13
N LEU A 450 3.78 7.91 11.32
CA LEU A 450 2.86 8.26 10.24
C LEU A 450 3.16 9.64 9.64
N THR A 451 3.46 10.62 10.49
CA THR A 451 3.87 11.97 10.04
C THR A 451 5.18 11.93 9.26
N ARG A 452 6.15 11.10 9.68
CA ARG A 452 7.41 10.94 8.94
C ARG A 452 7.20 10.34 7.55
N ILE A 453 6.35 9.33 7.45
CA ILE A 453 5.96 8.72 6.17
C ILE A 453 5.25 9.76 5.29
N LEU A 454 4.30 10.52 5.87
CA LEU A 454 3.59 11.59 5.16
C LEU A 454 4.57 12.66 4.65
N SER A 455 5.52 13.10 5.47
CA SER A 455 6.56 14.07 5.10
C SER A 455 7.44 13.57 3.95
N LEU A 456 7.81 12.28 3.96
CA LEU A 456 8.59 11.65 2.89
C LEU A 456 7.81 11.61 1.58
N ILE A 457 6.53 11.24 1.64
CA ILE A 457 5.66 11.18 0.45
C ILE A 457 5.42 12.59 -0.10
N ALA A 458 5.11 13.55 0.77
CA ALA A 458 4.86 14.94 0.42
C ALA A 458 6.13 15.70 0.00
N ARG A 459 7.33 15.14 0.27
CA ARG A 459 8.63 15.80 0.08
C ARG A 459 8.69 17.19 0.73
N ARG A 460 8.03 17.33 1.86
CA ARG A 460 7.93 18.57 2.63
C ARG A 460 7.99 18.23 4.12
N LYS A 461 8.58 19.11 4.90
CA LYS A 461 8.55 18.97 6.35
C LYS A 461 7.12 19.16 6.85
N ILE A 462 6.53 18.10 7.41
CA ILE A 462 5.25 18.10 8.10
C ILE A 462 5.55 17.70 9.54
N THR A 463 4.98 18.42 10.50
CA THR A 463 5.22 18.19 11.93
C THR A 463 4.10 17.40 12.57
N ASP A 464 2.84 17.56 12.11
CA ASP A 464 1.68 16.82 12.61
C ASP A 464 0.68 16.44 11.52
N GLY A 465 0.83 15.25 10.96
CA GLY A 465 -0.09 14.72 9.95
C GLY A 465 -1.41 14.17 10.49
N GLN A 466 -1.57 14.09 11.83
CA GLN A 466 -2.71 13.44 12.48
C GLN A 466 -3.59 14.40 13.29
N SER A 467 -3.28 15.70 13.28
CA SER A 467 -4.08 16.69 14.01
C SER A 467 -5.53 16.72 13.49
N GLY A 468 -6.49 16.79 14.41
CA GLY A 468 -7.91 16.99 14.13
C GLY A 468 -8.32 18.46 14.09
N TYR A 469 -7.39 19.43 14.16
CA TYR A 469 -7.71 20.86 14.08
C TYR A 469 -7.15 21.44 12.78
N ARG A 470 -8.04 21.77 11.84
CA ARG A 470 -7.65 22.14 10.46
C ARG A 470 -8.55 23.23 9.91
N ALA A 471 -7.96 24.15 9.12
CA ALA A 471 -8.68 25.22 8.46
C ALA A 471 -8.39 25.23 6.96
N PHE A 472 -9.40 25.61 6.18
CA PHE A 472 -9.37 25.59 4.72
C PHE A 472 -9.87 26.91 4.16
N SER A 473 -9.22 27.42 3.12
CA SER A 473 -9.79 28.47 2.27
C SER A 473 -11.04 27.95 1.55
N PRO A 474 -11.97 28.78 1.11
CA PRO A 474 -13.16 28.35 0.38
C PRO A 474 -12.84 27.47 -0.83
N ARG A 475 -11.78 27.81 -1.56
CA ARG A 475 -11.32 27.03 -2.72
C ARG A 475 -10.68 25.71 -2.34
N ALA A 476 -9.94 25.66 -1.22
CA ALA A 476 -9.38 24.40 -0.72
C ALA A 476 -10.48 23.47 -0.18
N ALA A 477 -11.48 24.02 0.51
CA ALA A 477 -12.65 23.29 0.98
C ALA A 477 -13.44 22.66 -0.16
N GLN A 478 -13.65 23.41 -1.25
CA GLN A 478 -14.34 22.93 -2.45
C GLN A 478 -13.56 21.85 -3.20
N ALA A 479 -12.23 21.93 -3.20
CA ALA A 479 -11.36 21.02 -3.94
C ALA A 479 -10.97 19.75 -3.16
N ALA A 480 -11.16 19.74 -1.85
CA ALA A 480 -10.76 18.64 -0.98
C ALA A 480 -11.54 17.36 -1.26
N GLU A 481 -10.84 16.26 -1.53
CA GLU A 481 -11.43 14.93 -1.76
C GLU A 481 -11.14 14.01 -0.58
N ILE A 482 -12.20 13.61 0.13
CA ILE A 482 -12.14 12.67 1.25
C ILE A 482 -12.72 11.35 0.78
N ILE A 483 -11.84 10.41 0.43
CA ILE A 483 -12.21 9.14 -0.21
C ILE A 483 -12.66 8.09 0.82
N HIS A 484 -12.15 8.15 2.07
CA HIS A 484 -12.39 7.15 3.09
C HIS A 484 -13.16 7.71 4.28
N ASP A 485 -14.08 6.90 4.81
CA ASP A 485 -14.93 7.31 5.93
C ASP A 485 -14.19 7.35 7.28
N PHE A 486 -13.09 6.62 7.43
CA PHE A 486 -12.36 6.51 8.70
C PHE A 486 -10.97 7.14 8.73
N ASN A 487 -10.25 7.18 7.61
CA ASN A 487 -8.86 7.67 7.56
C ASN A 487 -8.73 8.80 6.53
N TYR A 488 -9.10 9.99 6.94
CA TYR A 488 -9.11 11.17 6.07
C TYR A 488 -7.87 12.06 6.24
N ALA A 489 -7.23 12.04 7.43
CA ALA A 489 -6.27 13.06 7.83
C ALA A 489 -5.03 13.14 6.92
N GLN A 490 -4.42 12.00 6.57
CA GLN A 490 -3.30 11.95 5.64
C GLN A 490 -3.74 12.17 4.20
N VAL A 491 -4.92 11.63 3.86
CA VAL A 491 -5.43 11.66 2.47
C VAL A 491 -5.72 13.10 2.06
N ILE A 492 -6.44 13.87 2.87
CA ILE A 492 -6.75 15.27 2.57
C ILE A 492 -5.49 16.14 2.49
N THR A 493 -4.49 15.88 3.35
CA THR A 493 -3.22 16.61 3.31
C THR A 493 -2.47 16.32 2.00
N LEU A 494 -2.38 15.05 1.59
CA LEU A 494 -1.74 14.68 0.32
C LEU A 494 -2.51 15.18 -0.89
N ASP A 495 -3.85 15.14 -0.85
CA ASP A 495 -4.72 15.61 -1.92
C ASP A 495 -4.53 17.11 -2.19
N LEU A 496 -4.65 17.93 -1.16
CA LEU A 496 -4.49 19.39 -1.29
C LEU A 496 -3.06 19.78 -1.67
N LEU A 497 -2.05 19.14 -1.09
CA LEU A 497 -0.65 19.34 -1.50
C LEU A 497 -0.41 18.94 -2.96
N ALA A 498 -1.02 17.85 -3.41
CA ALA A 498 -0.90 17.38 -4.80
C ALA A 498 -1.59 18.31 -5.79
N LYS A 499 -2.71 18.92 -5.38
CA LYS A 499 -3.45 19.94 -6.13
C LYS A 499 -2.76 21.31 -6.08
N GLY A 500 -1.71 21.46 -5.24
CA GLY A 500 -0.84 22.64 -5.18
C GLY A 500 -1.33 23.74 -4.26
N TYR A 501 -2.26 23.47 -3.35
CA TYR A 501 -2.70 24.44 -2.34
C TYR A 501 -1.60 24.79 -1.35
N ILE A 502 -1.58 26.04 -0.89
CA ILE A 502 -0.57 26.55 0.04
C ILE A 502 -0.86 25.98 1.42
N TYR A 503 0.04 25.12 1.89
CA TYR A 503 -0.02 24.45 3.19
C TYR A 503 0.78 25.21 4.24
N LEU A 504 0.25 25.35 5.45
CA LEU A 504 0.92 25.90 6.61
C LEU A 504 0.60 25.09 7.87
N GLU A 505 1.55 25.00 8.79
CA GLU A 505 1.32 24.49 10.14
C GLU A 505 1.48 25.61 11.14
N VAL A 506 0.56 25.70 12.08
CA VAL A 506 0.60 26.65 13.20
C VAL A 506 0.64 25.90 14.52
N PRO A 507 1.32 26.43 15.55
CA PRO A 507 1.30 25.81 16.87
C PRO A 507 -0.09 25.87 17.48
N ILE A 508 -0.50 24.75 18.11
CA ILE A 508 -1.72 24.66 18.93
C ILE A 508 -1.44 23.90 20.20
N SER A 509 -2.20 24.19 21.23
CA SER A 509 -2.23 23.43 22.47
C SER A 509 -3.01 22.12 22.28
N TYR A 510 -2.64 21.10 23.04
CA TYR A 510 -3.30 19.81 23.05
C TYR A 510 -3.55 19.36 24.48
N HIS A 511 -4.81 19.21 24.83
CA HIS A 511 -5.25 18.80 26.16
C HIS A 511 -5.54 17.31 26.21
N PHE A 512 -5.43 16.74 27.39
CA PHE A 512 -5.82 15.35 27.56
C PHE A 512 -7.33 15.25 27.72
N ARG A 513 -7.96 14.39 26.93
CA ARG A 513 -9.39 14.10 27.02
C ARG A 513 -9.73 13.54 28.41
N THR A 514 -10.62 14.20 29.13
CA THR A 514 -11.04 13.85 30.50
C THR A 514 -12.32 13.03 30.53
N THR A 515 -13.15 13.06 29.46
CA THR A 515 -14.46 12.42 29.35
C THR A 515 -14.58 11.57 28.08
N GLY A 516 -15.48 10.58 28.11
CA GLY A 516 -15.79 9.73 26.96
C GLY A 516 -14.73 8.66 26.62
N GLU A 517 -15.01 7.81 25.63
CA GLU A 517 -14.10 6.76 25.17
C GLU A 517 -13.47 7.11 23.82
N SER A 518 -12.16 6.88 23.68
CA SER A 518 -11.47 7.04 22.40
C SER A 518 -11.83 5.91 21.42
N PHE A 519 -12.24 6.24 20.20
CA PHE A 519 -12.52 5.27 19.14
C PHE A 519 -11.27 4.55 18.62
N ILE A 520 -10.08 5.12 18.83
CA ILE A 520 -8.82 4.48 18.44
C ILE A 520 -8.40 3.52 19.55
N LYS A 521 -8.94 2.31 19.52
CA LYS A 521 -8.51 1.19 20.39
C LYS A 521 -7.40 0.43 19.67
N LEU A 522 -6.22 0.31 20.29
CA LEU A 522 -5.11 -0.54 19.78
C LEU A 522 -5.46 -2.03 19.81
N PHE A 523 -6.40 -2.41 20.67
CA PHE A 523 -6.97 -3.75 20.77
C PHE A 523 -8.49 -3.61 20.97
N PRO A 524 -9.29 -4.31 20.17
CA PRO A 524 -10.73 -4.38 20.38
C PRO A 524 -11.09 -5.19 21.61
#